data_891e80288dbf40367c9295b6f6662497
#
_entry.id   891e80288dbf40367c9295b6f6662497
#
_cell.length_a   1.000
_cell.length_b   1.000
_cell.length_c   1.000
_cell.angle_alpha   90.00
_cell.angle_beta   90.00
_cell.angle_gamma   90.00
#
_symmetry.space_group_name_H-M   'P 1'
#
loop_
_entity.id
_entity.type
_entity.pdbx_description
1 polymer ?
#
loop_
_entity_poly.entity_id
_entity_poly.type
_entity_poly.pdbx_seq_one_letter_code
_entity_poly.pdbx_strand_id
1 'polypeptide(L)'
;MKYNKVIISILLPTLDIQNDNGLCHKMGGIIFEYKNIIKEKQKLYADFCQSDYHLEEDISKFLIFANDLRKKYPYVTEFDLIQYYKILLMGQFCEEYDEVLFLDFDVIPGPNIYNFFNQFDVKKYIAIRKDIGSTDADQDALLNASSVFRKGYIARELLNKPNNELLSHNTGVIGISKHLYLKLNFLEELKYILPIINKNKFEIIQKITGNRIEIYSNEIIFTYSQQKNNVPTIDIGYEWNSGTYDHFMFHGLHKPTLKKYFDETAN
;
A
#
# COMPACT_ATOMS: atom_id res chain seq x y z
N MET A 1 -28.46 6.72 7.63
CA MET A 1 -28.34 6.09 6.29
C MET A 1 -26.99 5.43 6.23
N LYS A 2 -26.89 4.20 5.75
CA LYS A 2 -25.60 3.56 5.45
C LYS A 2 -25.19 4.06 4.05
N TYR A 3 -23.97 4.54 3.91
CA TYR A 3 -23.43 4.89 2.60
C TYR A 3 -23.06 3.62 1.81
N ASN A 4 -23.01 3.69 0.48
CA ASN A 4 -22.46 2.57 -0.33
C ASN A 4 -20.93 2.69 -0.52
N LYS A 5 -20.31 3.64 0.16
CA LYS A 5 -18.88 3.95 0.09
C LYS A 5 -18.27 3.88 1.48
N VAL A 6 -17.04 3.42 1.54
CA VAL A 6 -16.28 3.39 2.79
C VAL A 6 -14.84 3.84 2.57
N ILE A 7 -14.32 4.58 3.53
CA ILE A 7 -12.89 4.84 3.69
C ILE A 7 -12.37 3.97 4.82
N ILE A 8 -11.37 3.17 4.52
CA ILE A 8 -10.78 2.24 5.49
C ILE A 8 -9.31 2.56 5.73
N SER A 9 -8.87 2.34 6.94
CA SER A 9 -7.47 2.45 7.33
C SER A 9 -7.12 1.33 8.31
N ILE A 10 -5.83 1.10 8.55
CA ILE A 10 -5.35 0.04 9.44
C ILE A 10 -4.27 0.58 10.37
N LEU A 11 -4.44 0.33 11.66
CA LEU A 11 -3.45 0.64 12.70
C LEU A 11 -3.35 -0.53 13.67
N LEU A 12 -2.45 -1.46 13.42
CA LEU A 12 -2.21 -2.60 14.30
C LEU A 12 -0.96 -2.37 15.15
N PRO A 13 -1.01 -2.67 16.46
CA PRO A 13 0.19 -2.71 17.27
C PRO A 13 1.04 -3.89 16.82
N THR A 14 2.25 -3.63 16.32
CA THR A 14 3.18 -4.69 15.92
C THR A 14 3.78 -5.34 17.17
N LEU A 15 3.82 -6.67 17.19
CA LEU A 15 4.35 -7.45 18.31
C LEU A 15 5.89 -7.48 18.32
N ASP A 16 6.53 -7.35 17.15
CA ASP A 16 7.99 -7.46 16.98
C ASP A 16 8.72 -6.10 17.01
N ILE A 17 8.11 -5.07 17.56
CA ILE A 17 8.73 -3.73 17.71
C ILE A 17 10.11 -3.78 18.41
N GLN A 18 10.39 -4.84 19.15
CA GLN A 18 11.64 -4.98 19.92
C GLN A 18 12.82 -5.54 19.11
N ASN A 19 12.58 -6.23 17.99
CA ASN A 19 13.63 -6.97 17.26
C ASN A 19 14.03 -6.34 15.92
N ASP A 20 13.27 -5.36 15.43
CA ASP A 20 13.57 -4.72 14.16
C ASP A 20 14.44 -3.47 14.38
N ASN A 21 15.74 -3.61 14.11
CA ASN A 21 16.73 -2.51 14.17
C ASN A 21 16.46 -1.42 13.12
N GLY A 22 15.26 -1.37 12.55
CA GLY A 22 14.92 -0.57 11.39
C GLY A 22 14.02 0.64 11.64
N LEU A 23 13.71 1.29 10.54
CA LEU A 23 12.86 2.46 10.40
C LEU A 23 11.45 2.28 11.00
N CYS A 24 10.89 1.07 10.97
CA CYS A 24 9.55 0.77 11.47
C CYS A 24 9.38 1.06 12.96
N HIS A 25 10.38 0.75 13.79
CA HIS A 25 10.33 1.01 15.23
C HIS A 25 10.26 2.52 15.55
N LYS A 26 10.97 3.33 14.77
CA LYS A 26 10.98 4.80 14.95
C LYS A 26 9.68 5.45 14.44
N MET A 27 9.06 4.92 13.39
CA MET A 27 7.81 5.44 12.83
C MET A 27 6.59 5.08 13.70
N GLY A 28 6.52 3.87 14.23
CA GLY A 28 5.40 3.41 15.06
C GLY A 28 5.11 4.33 16.25
N GLY A 29 6.14 4.79 16.95
CA GLY A 29 5.99 5.65 18.11
C GLY A 29 5.28 6.98 17.81
N ILE A 30 5.62 7.65 16.70
CA ILE A 30 4.99 8.94 16.33
C ILE A 30 3.58 8.75 15.78
N ILE A 31 3.35 7.72 14.98
CA ILE A 31 2.00 7.42 14.49
C ILE A 31 1.06 7.22 15.68
N PHE A 32 1.49 6.52 16.73
CA PHE A 32 0.70 6.36 17.95
C PHE A 32 0.53 7.66 18.74
N GLU A 33 1.54 8.53 18.77
CA GLU A 33 1.44 9.86 19.42
C GLU A 33 0.35 10.72 18.78
N TYR A 34 0.26 10.73 17.44
CA TYR A 34 -0.73 11.53 16.69
C TYR A 34 -1.99 10.75 16.27
N LYS A 35 -2.16 9.51 16.76
CA LYS A 35 -3.24 8.61 16.40
C LYS A 35 -4.61 9.26 16.36
N ASN A 36 -4.97 9.97 17.42
CA ASN A 36 -6.31 10.55 17.54
C ASN A 36 -6.54 11.66 16.50
N ILE A 37 -5.53 12.48 16.25
CA ILE A 37 -5.60 13.57 15.27
C ILE A 37 -5.70 13.00 13.86
N ILE A 38 -4.91 11.98 13.53
CA ILE A 38 -4.95 11.33 12.22
C ILE A 38 -6.31 10.68 11.98
N LYS A 39 -6.79 9.92 12.96
CA LYS A 39 -8.12 9.30 12.94
C LYS A 39 -9.24 10.31 12.72
N GLU A 40 -9.19 11.43 13.42
CA GLU A 40 -10.18 12.52 13.27
C GLU A 40 -10.13 13.13 11.86
N LYS A 41 -8.94 13.44 11.34
CA LYS A 41 -8.81 13.99 9.98
C LYS A 41 -9.31 13.01 8.90
N GLN A 42 -9.00 11.73 9.00
CA GLN A 42 -9.52 10.72 8.07
C GLN A 42 -11.04 10.58 8.20
N LYS A 43 -11.60 10.65 9.41
CA LYS A 43 -13.05 10.61 9.63
C LYS A 43 -13.76 11.85 9.06
N LEU A 44 -13.24 13.05 9.30
CA LEU A 44 -13.77 14.27 8.70
C LEU A 44 -13.75 14.22 7.17
N TYR A 45 -12.70 13.62 6.61
CA TYR A 45 -12.63 13.41 5.17
C TYR A 45 -13.68 12.40 4.68
N ALA A 46 -13.94 11.33 5.43
CA ALA A 46 -15.00 10.39 5.08
C ALA A 46 -16.38 11.06 5.11
N ASP A 47 -16.66 11.90 6.12
CA ASP A 47 -17.88 12.68 6.19
C ASP A 47 -18.01 13.62 4.97
N PHE A 48 -16.93 14.30 4.59
CA PHE A 48 -16.88 15.14 3.38
C PHE A 48 -17.15 14.32 2.10
N CYS A 49 -16.64 13.10 2.02
CA CYS A 49 -16.86 12.19 0.91
C CYS A 49 -18.25 11.53 0.91
N GLN A 50 -19.05 11.74 1.94
CA GLN A 50 -20.33 11.03 2.17
C GLN A 50 -20.10 9.51 2.15
N SER A 51 -19.16 9.05 2.96
CA SER A 51 -18.75 7.65 3.09
C SER A 51 -18.69 7.26 4.57
N ASP A 52 -18.86 5.97 4.85
CA ASP A 52 -18.56 5.42 6.17
C ASP A 52 -17.03 5.45 6.40
N TYR A 53 -16.60 5.46 7.65
CA TYR A 53 -15.19 5.36 8.03
C TYR A 53 -14.95 4.16 8.92
N HIS A 54 -13.92 3.39 8.61
CA HIS A 54 -13.47 2.27 9.43
C HIS A 54 -11.97 2.33 9.66
N LEU A 55 -11.56 2.28 10.93
CA LEU A 55 -10.18 2.04 11.33
C LEU A 55 -10.08 0.64 11.91
N GLU A 56 -9.34 -0.24 11.22
CA GLU A 56 -9.07 -1.58 11.72
C GLU A 56 -7.98 -1.53 12.78
N GLU A 57 -8.36 -1.84 14.01
CA GLU A 57 -7.48 -1.91 15.18
C GLU A 57 -7.51 -3.31 15.83
N ASP A 58 -8.37 -4.23 15.33
CA ASP A 58 -8.51 -5.57 15.87
C ASP A 58 -7.37 -6.48 15.39
N ILE A 59 -6.39 -6.66 16.27
CA ILE A 59 -5.24 -7.53 16.01
C ILE A 59 -5.64 -9.02 15.87
N SER A 60 -6.77 -9.46 16.42
CA SER A 60 -7.13 -10.88 16.42
C SER A 60 -7.36 -11.42 15.02
N LYS A 61 -8.04 -10.67 14.17
CA LYS A 61 -8.26 -11.04 12.76
C LYS A 61 -6.95 -11.09 11.97
N PHE A 62 -6.09 -10.09 12.20
CA PHE A 62 -4.75 -10.08 11.61
C PHE A 62 -3.94 -11.30 12.03
N LEU A 63 -3.93 -11.66 13.32
CA LEU A 63 -3.16 -12.80 13.82
C LEU A 63 -3.63 -14.12 13.22
N ILE A 64 -4.92 -14.31 12.97
CA ILE A 64 -5.43 -15.51 12.27
C ILE A 64 -4.81 -15.59 10.88
N PHE A 65 -4.91 -14.52 10.09
CA PHE A 65 -4.33 -14.45 8.75
C PHE A 65 -2.80 -14.64 8.76
N ALA A 66 -2.11 -13.92 9.65
CA ALA A 66 -0.66 -13.94 9.77
C ALA A 66 -0.13 -15.33 10.13
N ASN A 67 -0.77 -16.01 11.11
CA ASN A 67 -0.38 -17.34 11.52
C ASN A 67 -0.56 -18.39 10.42
N ASP A 68 -1.65 -18.30 9.66
CA ASP A 68 -1.89 -19.23 8.54
C ASP A 68 -0.86 -19.03 7.41
N LEU A 69 -0.50 -17.79 7.14
CA LEU A 69 0.50 -17.51 6.11
C LEU A 69 1.92 -17.89 6.58
N ARG A 70 2.29 -17.58 7.83
CA ARG A 70 3.60 -17.92 8.41
C ARG A 70 3.86 -19.43 8.52
N LYS A 71 2.84 -20.24 8.78
CA LYS A 71 2.98 -21.69 8.75
C LYS A 71 3.50 -22.21 7.42
N LYS A 72 3.11 -21.56 6.30
CA LYS A 72 3.52 -21.96 4.96
C LYS A 72 4.77 -21.22 4.48
N TYR A 73 4.94 -19.96 4.91
CA TYR A 73 5.98 -19.05 4.45
C TYR A 73 6.67 -18.37 5.65
N PRO A 74 7.50 -19.11 6.42
CA PRO A 74 8.09 -18.62 7.68
C PRO A 74 9.09 -17.47 7.49
N TYR A 75 9.48 -17.19 6.28
CA TYR A 75 10.40 -16.10 5.89
C TYR A 75 9.71 -14.75 5.66
N VAL A 76 8.38 -14.70 5.66
CA VAL A 76 7.63 -13.46 5.51
C VAL A 76 7.62 -12.69 6.83
N THR A 77 8.02 -11.43 6.80
CA THR A 77 8.11 -10.58 7.99
C THR A 77 6.72 -10.14 8.47
N GLU A 78 6.62 -9.68 9.70
CA GLU A 78 5.38 -9.11 10.23
C GLU A 78 4.95 -7.87 9.44
N PHE A 79 5.90 -7.03 9.06
CA PHE A 79 5.65 -5.87 8.22
C PHE A 79 5.00 -6.27 6.89
N ASP A 80 5.54 -7.27 6.19
CA ASP A 80 4.96 -7.78 4.94
C ASP A 80 3.54 -8.32 5.16
N LEU A 81 3.32 -9.04 6.27
CA LEU A 81 2.01 -9.60 6.60
C LEU A 81 0.95 -8.50 6.81
N ILE A 82 1.31 -7.40 7.49
CA ILE A 82 0.42 -6.23 7.64
C ILE A 82 0.11 -5.63 6.27
N GLN A 83 1.11 -5.51 5.41
CA GLN A 83 0.94 -4.98 4.06
C GLN A 83 0.06 -5.87 3.17
N TYR A 84 0.10 -7.19 3.35
CA TYR A 84 -0.82 -8.11 2.65
C TYR A 84 -2.21 -8.06 3.25
N TYR A 85 -2.30 -7.97 4.57
CA TYR A 85 -3.57 -7.91 5.28
C TYR A 85 -4.40 -6.69 4.88
N LYS A 86 -3.78 -5.54 4.62
CA LYS A 86 -4.51 -4.36 4.14
C LYS A 86 -5.26 -4.62 2.82
N ILE A 87 -4.66 -5.37 1.89
CA ILE A 87 -5.32 -5.72 0.63
C ILE A 87 -6.46 -6.73 0.86
N LEU A 88 -6.27 -7.67 1.79
CA LEU A 88 -7.32 -8.60 2.19
C LEU A 88 -8.50 -7.88 2.85
N LEU A 89 -8.21 -6.93 3.75
CA LEU A 89 -9.22 -6.11 4.43
C LEU A 89 -10.07 -5.33 3.42
N MET A 90 -9.46 -4.74 2.40
CA MET A 90 -10.20 -4.09 1.30
C MET A 90 -11.22 -5.04 0.68
N GLY A 91 -10.84 -6.29 0.45
CA GLY A 91 -11.74 -7.31 -0.09
C GLY A 91 -12.94 -7.60 0.80
N GLN A 92 -12.74 -7.64 2.12
CA GLN A 92 -13.84 -7.83 3.07
C GLN A 92 -14.84 -6.66 2.99
N PHE A 93 -14.35 -5.43 2.90
CA PHE A 93 -15.23 -4.26 2.73
C PHE A 93 -15.90 -4.18 1.36
N CYS A 94 -15.28 -4.71 0.32
CA CYS A 94 -15.90 -4.84 -1.00
C CYS A 94 -17.12 -5.79 -1.01
N GLU A 95 -17.30 -6.64 0.01
CA GLU A 95 -18.51 -7.45 0.14
C GLU A 95 -19.73 -6.63 0.61
N GLU A 96 -19.49 -5.54 1.33
CA GLU A 96 -20.54 -4.72 1.94
C GLU A 96 -20.75 -3.37 1.25
N TYR A 97 -19.72 -2.86 0.54
CA TYR A 97 -19.71 -1.54 -0.09
C TYR A 97 -19.40 -1.62 -1.57
N ASP A 98 -20.01 -0.75 -2.35
CA ASP A 98 -19.78 -0.67 -3.80
C ASP A 98 -18.41 -0.07 -4.13
N GLU A 99 -17.96 0.89 -3.31
CA GLU A 99 -16.75 1.66 -3.50
C GLU A 99 -15.94 1.73 -2.19
N VAL A 100 -14.70 1.31 -2.25
CA VAL A 100 -13.78 1.27 -1.11
C VAL A 100 -12.56 2.14 -1.41
N LEU A 101 -12.22 3.04 -0.50
CA LEU A 101 -10.97 3.78 -0.49
C LEU A 101 -10.12 3.33 0.70
N PHE A 102 -8.97 2.75 0.43
CA PHE A 102 -7.98 2.45 1.45
C PHE A 102 -6.99 3.61 1.57
N LEU A 103 -6.70 4.00 2.81
CA LEU A 103 -5.64 4.95 3.16
C LEU A 103 -4.69 4.28 4.15
N ASP A 104 -3.38 4.28 3.88
CA ASP A 104 -2.42 3.97 4.95
C ASP A 104 -2.67 4.93 6.12
N PHE A 105 -2.47 4.45 7.35
CA PHE A 105 -2.89 5.25 8.51
C PHE A 105 -2.13 6.59 8.61
N ASP A 106 -0.92 6.66 8.08
CA ASP A 106 -0.12 7.88 7.98
C ASP A 106 -0.42 8.74 6.75
N VAL A 107 -1.47 8.41 5.99
CA VAL A 107 -2.02 9.27 4.92
C VAL A 107 -3.03 10.23 5.51
N ILE A 108 -2.70 11.52 5.47
CA ILE A 108 -3.46 12.59 6.11
C ILE A 108 -4.10 13.47 5.04
N PRO A 109 -5.45 13.55 4.99
CA PRO A 109 -6.14 14.46 4.10
C PRO A 109 -5.78 15.94 4.37
N GLY A 110 -5.39 16.66 3.33
CA GLY A 110 -5.03 18.07 3.39
C GLY A 110 -6.24 19.03 3.37
N PRO A 111 -6.04 20.32 3.62
CA PRO A 111 -7.13 21.30 3.70
C PRO A 111 -7.83 21.59 2.37
N ASN A 112 -7.14 21.38 1.24
CA ASN A 112 -7.66 21.69 -0.12
C ASN A 112 -8.08 20.41 -0.86
N ILE A 113 -8.49 19.38 -0.14
CA ILE A 113 -8.77 18.08 -0.70
C ILE A 113 -10.10 18.05 -1.46
N TYR A 114 -10.12 17.33 -2.57
CA TYR A 114 -11.34 17.00 -3.30
C TYR A 114 -11.95 15.68 -2.81
N ASN A 115 -13.23 15.47 -3.13
CA ASN A 115 -13.85 14.17 -2.89
C ASN A 115 -13.29 13.13 -3.87
N PHE A 116 -12.59 12.12 -3.35
CA PHE A 116 -11.90 11.08 -4.11
C PHE A 116 -12.84 10.36 -5.09
N PHE A 117 -14.02 9.97 -4.61
CA PHE A 117 -14.98 9.21 -5.40
C PHE A 117 -15.63 10.05 -6.53
N ASN A 118 -15.54 11.38 -6.45
CA ASN A 118 -15.97 12.25 -7.53
C ASN A 118 -14.86 12.50 -8.56
N GLN A 119 -13.59 12.33 -8.17
CA GLN A 119 -12.45 12.48 -9.06
C GLN A 119 -12.13 11.21 -9.83
N PHE A 120 -12.33 10.04 -9.20
CA PHE A 120 -11.92 8.76 -9.76
C PHE A 120 -13.09 7.78 -9.82
N ASP A 121 -13.37 7.25 -11.01
CA ASP A 121 -14.38 6.21 -11.24
C ASP A 121 -13.82 4.85 -10.81
N VAL A 122 -13.87 4.57 -9.50
CA VAL A 122 -13.36 3.31 -8.93
C VAL A 122 -14.19 2.08 -9.31
N LYS A 123 -15.33 2.29 -9.99
CA LYS A 123 -16.11 1.20 -10.59
C LYS A 123 -15.50 0.73 -11.91
N LYS A 124 -14.78 1.58 -12.61
CA LYS A 124 -14.10 1.22 -13.88
C LYS A 124 -12.63 0.90 -13.71
N TYR A 125 -11.95 1.57 -12.78
CA TYR A 125 -10.50 1.51 -12.62
C TYR A 125 -10.15 1.33 -11.14
N ILE A 126 -9.08 0.58 -10.86
CA ILE A 126 -8.41 0.74 -9.57
C ILE A 126 -7.69 2.10 -9.62
N ALA A 127 -8.10 3.02 -8.74
CA ALA A 127 -7.46 4.32 -8.60
C ALA A 127 -6.28 4.19 -7.65
N ILE A 128 -5.06 4.34 -8.19
CA ILE A 128 -3.82 4.09 -7.44
C ILE A 128 -2.68 4.90 -8.07
N ARG A 129 -1.74 5.38 -7.26
CA ARG A 129 -0.58 6.08 -7.78
C ARG A 129 0.33 5.11 -8.54
N LYS A 130 0.69 5.50 -9.76
CA LYS A 130 1.60 4.79 -10.64
C LYS A 130 2.97 5.47 -10.64
N ASP A 131 3.99 4.68 -10.44
CA ASP A 131 5.37 5.10 -10.62
C ASP A 131 5.92 4.36 -11.86
N ILE A 132 6.20 5.12 -12.93
CA ILE A 132 6.65 4.58 -14.22
C ILE A 132 8.13 4.88 -14.38
N GLY A 133 8.92 3.86 -14.69
CA GLY A 133 10.35 3.95 -14.92
C GLY A 133 10.75 3.75 -16.38
N SER A 134 11.96 4.20 -16.75
CA SER A 134 12.54 3.91 -18.04
C SER A 134 12.90 2.43 -18.17
N THR A 135 12.62 1.86 -19.34
CA THR A 135 13.01 0.47 -19.69
C THR A 135 14.50 0.32 -19.99
N ASP A 136 15.19 1.44 -20.27
CA ASP A 136 16.59 1.47 -20.73
C ASP A 136 17.60 1.56 -19.57
N ALA A 137 17.13 1.47 -18.32
CA ALA A 137 18.02 1.44 -17.19
C ALA A 137 18.85 0.13 -17.20
N ASP A 138 20.18 0.27 -17.30
CA ASP A 138 21.09 -0.84 -17.09
C ASP A 138 21.04 -1.35 -15.64
N GLN A 139 21.65 -2.51 -15.37
CA GLN A 139 21.63 -3.12 -14.04
C GLN A 139 22.26 -2.22 -12.97
N ASP A 140 23.28 -1.42 -13.32
CA ASP A 140 23.94 -0.51 -12.39
C ASP A 140 23.05 0.68 -12.05
N ALA A 141 22.28 1.19 -13.03
CA ALA A 141 21.27 2.21 -12.79
C ALA A 141 20.13 1.71 -11.90
N LEU A 142 19.72 0.43 -12.03
CA LEU A 142 18.73 -0.20 -11.16
C LEU A 142 19.21 -0.38 -9.71
N LEU A 143 20.50 -0.68 -9.51
CA LEU A 143 21.10 -0.80 -8.18
C LEU A 143 21.09 0.54 -7.43
N ASN A 144 21.22 1.64 -8.14
CA ASN A 144 21.22 3.01 -7.62
C ASN A 144 19.84 3.69 -7.69
N ALA A 145 18.86 3.04 -8.34
CA ALA A 145 17.51 3.57 -8.50
C ALA A 145 16.72 3.58 -7.18
N SER A 146 15.69 4.39 -7.14
CA SER A 146 14.74 4.40 -6.03
C SER A 146 14.10 3.01 -5.85
N SER A 147 13.61 2.72 -4.64
CA SER A 147 12.94 1.45 -4.32
C SER A 147 11.78 1.14 -5.27
N VAL A 148 11.13 2.17 -5.78
CA VAL A 148 10.01 2.11 -6.72
C VAL A 148 10.39 1.41 -8.03
N PHE A 149 11.52 1.80 -8.64
CA PHE A 149 11.98 1.19 -9.89
C PHE A 149 12.36 -0.28 -9.70
N ARG A 150 12.98 -0.62 -8.58
CA ARG A 150 13.32 -2.01 -8.26
C ARG A 150 12.08 -2.88 -8.14
N LYS A 151 11.01 -2.38 -7.52
CA LYS A 151 9.73 -3.10 -7.40
C LYS A 151 9.10 -3.38 -8.76
N GLY A 152 9.06 -2.38 -9.64
CA GLY A 152 8.56 -2.52 -11.01
C GLY A 152 9.38 -3.54 -11.82
N TYR A 153 10.69 -3.52 -11.69
CA TYR A 153 11.58 -4.49 -12.34
C TYR A 153 11.28 -5.93 -11.87
N ILE A 154 11.16 -6.16 -10.55
CA ILE A 154 10.86 -7.49 -10.01
C ILE A 154 9.50 -7.98 -10.50
N ALA A 155 8.47 -7.14 -10.49
CA ALA A 155 7.16 -7.51 -11.01
C ALA A 155 7.22 -7.91 -12.50
N ARG A 156 7.98 -7.19 -13.30
CA ARG A 156 8.20 -7.47 -14.72
C ARG A 156 8.91 -8.81 -14.96
N GLU A 157 9.97 -9.08 -14.19
CA GLU A 157 10.69 -10.36 -14.26
C GLU A 157 9.80 -11.54 -13.89
N LEU A 158 8.98 -11.39 -12.84
CA LEU A 158 7.99 -12.40 -12.43
C LEU A 158 6.95 -12.68 -13.51
N LEU A 159 6.61 -11.67 -14.32
CA LEU A 159 5.69 -11.81 -15.46
C LEU A 159 6.35 -12.40 -16.71
N ASN A 160 7.68 -12.51 -16.71
CA ASN A 160 8.47 -12.88 -17.89
C ASN A 160 8.17 -11.97 -19.11
N LYS A 161 8.08 -10.66 -18.88
CA LYS A 161 7.78 -9.63 -19.88
C LYS A 161 8.91 -8.58 -19.94
N PRO A 162 10.11 -8.92 -20.42
CA PRO A 162 11.28 -8.04 -20.34
C PRO A 162 11.13 -6.70 -21.07
N ASN A 163 10.27 -6.63 -22.07
CA ASN A 163 10.08 -5.44 -22.91
C ASN A 163 8.97 -4.50 -22.41
N ASN A 164 8.31 -4.81 -21.28
CA ASN A 164 7.28 -3.94 -20.73
C ASN A 164 7.91 -2.79 -19.95
N GLU A 165 7.19 -1.66 -19.89
CA GLU A 165 7.55 -0.54 -19.02
C GLU A 165 7.72 -1.00 -17.57
N LEU A 166 8.66 -0.39 -16.86
CA LEU A 166 8.80 -0.58 -15.43
C LEU A 166 7.68 0.17 -14.72
N LEU A 167 6.66 -0.57 -14.34
CA LEU A 167 5.51 -0.06 -13.60
C LEU A 167 5.57 -0.56 -12.17
N SER A 168 5.42 0.33 -11.22
CA SER A 168 5.14 0.02 -9.81
C SER A 168 3.92 0.80 -9.35
N HIS A 169 3.18 0.22 -8.42
CA HIS A 169 2.04 0.87 -7.79
C HIS A 169 2.39 1.21 -6.34
N ASN A 170 2.14 2.45 -5.94
CA ASN A 170 2.23 2.83 -4.53
C ASN A 170 0.90 2.54 -3.84
N THR A 171 0.91 1.68 -2.84
CA THR A 171 -0.30 1.15 -2.19
C THR A 171 -0.74 1.92 -0.94
N GLY A 172 -0.24 3.13 -0.73
CA GLY A 172 -0.65 3.98 0.40
C GLY A 172 -2.07 4.57 0.24
N VAL A 173 -2.52 4.74 -1.02
CA VAL A 173 -3.88 5.18 -1.36
C VAL A 173 -4.41 4.30 -2.48
N ILE A 174 -5.52 3.60 -2.25
CA ILE A 174 -6.11 2.67 -3.23
C ILE A 174 -7.63 2.82 -3.24
N GLY A 175 -8.18 3.26 -4.37
CA GLY A 175 -9.63 3.22 -4.62
C GLY A 175 -10.01 2.00 -5.47
N ILE A 176 -11.01 1.23 -5.03
CA ILE A 176 -11.38 -0.02 -5.70
C ILE A 176 -12.86 -0.35 -5.51
N SER A 177 -13.42 -1.15 -6.42
CA SER A 177 -14.74 -1.77 -6.30
C SER A 177 -14.64 -3.29 -6.24
N LYS A 178 -15.73 -3.93 -5.81
CA LYS A 178 -15.80 -5.39 -5.63
C LYS A 178 -15.33 -6.17 -6.86
N HIS A 179 -15.84 -5.86 -8.06
CA HIS A 179 -15.51 -6.64 -9.25
C HIS A 179 -14.04 -6.48 -9.67
N LEU A 180 -13.43 -5.29 -9.45
CA LEU A 180 -12.00 -5.07 -9.71
C LEU A 180 -11.13 -5.77 -8.68
N TYR A 181 -11.56 -5.80 -7.40
CA TYR A 181 -10.90 -6.57 -6.37
C TYR A 181 -10.88 -8.08 -6.68
N LEU A 182 -12.03 -8.63 -7.07
CA LEU A 182 -12.13 -10.03 -7.46
C LEU A 182 -11.26 -10.34 -8.68
N LYS A 183 -11.26 -9.43 -9.68
CA LYS A 183 -10.41 -9.57 -10.87
C LYS A 183 -8.92 -9.45 -10.54
N LEU A 184 -8.54 -8.63 -9.55
CA LEU A 184 -7.15 -8.50 -9.09
C LEU A 184 -6.61 -9.84 -8.59
N ASN A 185 -7.45 -10.65 -7.94
CA ASN A 185 -7.13 -12.00 -7.45
C ASN A 185 -5.87 -12.03 -6.56
N PHE A 186 -5.67 -10.98 -5.77
CA PHE A 186 -4.42 -10.71 -5.04
C PHE A 186 -3.99 -11.89 -4.14
N LEU A 187 -4.93 -12.49 -3.41
CA LEU A 187 -4.59 -13.53 -2.44
C LEU A 187 -4.06 -14.82 -3.11
N GLU A 188 -4.63 -15.20 -4.24
CA GLU A 188 -4.15 -16.38 -4.98
C GLU A 188 -2.82 -16.09 -5.67
N GLU A 189 -2.65 -14.88 -6.19
CA GLU A 189 -1.36 -14.47 -6.76
C GLU A 189 -0.26 -14.36 -5.67
N LEU A 190 -0.60 -13.88 -4.48
CA LEU A 190 0.30 -13.89 -3.33
C LEU A 190 0.79 -15.32 -3.01
N LYS A 191 -0.14 -16.28 -2.89
CA LYS A 191 0.18 -17.68 -2.62
C LYS A 191 1.03 -18.32 -3.73
N TYR A 192 0.81 -17.91 -4.97
CA TYR A 192 1.58 -18.37 -6.12
C TYR A 192 3.00 -17.79 -6.13
N ILE A 193 3.14 -16.50 -5.85
CA ILE A 193 4.41 -15.78 -5.96
C ILE A 193 5.36 -16.07 -4.80
N LEU A 194 4.87 -16.14 -3.57
CA LEU A 194 5.72 -16.32 -2.38
C LEU A 194 6.70 -17.50 -2.50
N PRO A 195 6.29 -18.72 -2.94
CA PRO A 195 7.22 -19.81 -3.16
C PRO A 195 8.26 -19.53 -4.24
N ILE A 196 7.87 -18.83 -5.31
CA ILE A 196 8.76 -18.51 -6.44
C ILE A 196 9.83 -17.52 -6.00
N ILE A 197 9.41 -16.45 -5.33
CA ILE A 197 10.34 -15.43 -4.80
C ILE A 197 11.32 -16.08 -3.82
N ASN A 198 10.84 -16.90 -2.91
CA ASN A 198 11.70 -17.56 -1.93
C ASN A 198 12.68 -18.54 -2.58
N LYS A 199 12.25 -19.29 -3.60
CA LYS A 199 13.09 -20.25 -4.33
C LYS A 199 14.17 -19.54 -5.15
N ASN A 200 13.85 -18.41 -5.76
CA ASN A 200 14.75 -17.62 -6.62
C ASN A 200 15.44 -16.48 -5.86
N LYS A 201 15.30 -16.47 -4.53
CA LYS A 201 15.73 -15.41 -3.62
C LYS A 201 17.18 -14.93 -3.84
N PHE A 202 18.07 -15.83 -4.23
CA PHE A 202 19.49 -15.50 -4.35
C PHE A 202 19.90 -14.97 -5.73
N GLU A 203 19.28 -15.39 -6.81
CA GLU A 203 19.75 -15.02 -8.15
C GLU A 203 19.20 -13.66 -8.61
N ILE A 204 17.91 -13.44 -8.49
CA ILE A 204 17.29 -12.18 -8.91
C ILE A 204 17.61 -11.05 -7.93
N ILE A 205 17.61 -11.36 -6.64
CA ILE A 205 17.72 -10.37 -5.56
C ILE A 205 19.15 -9.90 -5.36
N GLN A 206 20.12 -10.80 -5.33
CA GLN A 206 21.54 -10.42 -5.22
C GLN A 206 21.97 -9.56 -6.41
N LYS A 207 21.42 -9.82 -7.60
CA LYS A 207 21.68 -8.99 -8.78
C LYS A 207 21.06 -7.60 -8.69
N ILE A 208 19.91 -7.45 -8.02
CA ILE A 208 19.10 -6.22 -8.07
C ILE A 208 19.24 -5.38 -6.79
N THR A 209 19.34 -5.98 -5.62
CA THR A 209 19.20 -5.25 -4.35
C THR A 209 20.44 -5.26 -3.44
N GLY A 210 21.48 -5.98 -3.80
CA GLY A 210 22.70 -6.03 -2.97
C GLY A 210 22.44 -6.36 -1.48
N ASN A 211 21.49 -7.24 -1.17
CA ASN A 211 21.02 -7.66 0.17
C ASN A 211 19.85 -6.88 0.79
N ARG A 212 19.19 -5.96 0.10
CA ARG A 212 17.97 -5.31 0.65
C ARG A 212 16.74 -6.15 0.33
N ILE A 213 15.95 -6.46 1.38
CA ILE A 213 14.77 -7.35 1.31
C ILE A 213 13.51 -6.53 0.95
N GLU A 214 13.43 -6.02 -0.25
CA GLU A 214 12.19 -5.34 -0.73
C GLU A 214 11.23 -6.27 -1.49
N ILE A 215 11.55 -7.56 -1.57
CA ILE A 215 10.94 -8.51 -2.50
C ILE A 215 9.57 -8.97 -2.08
N TYR A 216 9.33 -8.98 -0.79
CA TYR A 216 8.03 -9.36 -0.23
C TYR A 216 7.05 -8.19 -0.20
N SER A 217 7.41 -7.05 -0.80
CA SER A 217 6.54 -5.87 -0.84
C SER A 217 5.20 -6.21 -1.48
N ASN A 218 4.12 -5.81 -0.80
CA ASN A 218 2.77 -5.88 -1.36
C ASN A 218 2.64 -5.13 -2.69
N GLU A 219 3.44 -4.10 -2.93
CA GLU A 219 3.44 -3.32 -4.15
C GLU A 219 3.92 -4.13 -5.35
N ILE A 220 4.92 -5.01 -5.16
CA ILE A 220 5.38 -5.95 -6.20
C ILE A 220 4.26 -6.92 -6.55
N ILE A 221 3.64 -7.52 -5.53
CA ILE A 221 2.60 -8.53 -5.73
C ILE A 221 1.33 -7.89 -6.33
N PHE A 222 0.99 -6.69 -5.87
CA PHE A 222 -0.12 -5.93 -6.44
C PHE A 222 0.12 -5.60 -7.92
N THR A 223 1.31 -5.08 -8.24
CA THR A 223 1.69 -4.75 -9.62
C THR A 223 1.67 -5.98 -10.52
N TYR A 224 2.25 -7.09 -10.03
CA TYR A 224 2.19 -8.37 -10.72
C TYR A 224 0.75 -8.83 -10.96
N SER A 225 -0.09 -8.85 -9.92
CA SER A 225 -1.48 -9.29 -10.00
C SER A 225 -2.28 -8.43 -10.98
N GLN A 226 -2.09 -7.12 -10.91
CA GLN A 226 -2.74 -6.16 -11.80
C GLN A 226 -2.40 -6.41 -13.26
N GLN A 227 -1.11 -6.57 -13.57
CA GLN A 227 -0.65 -6.78 -14.96
C GLN A 227 -1.00 -8.19 -15.48
N LYS A 228 -0.86 -9.22 -14.65
CA LYS A 228 -1.20 -10.60 -15.01
C LYS A 228 -2.67 -10.74 -15.35
N ASN A 229 -3.54 -10.16 -14.55
CA ASN A 229 -4.99 -10.29 -14.68
C ASN A 229 -5.62 -9.18 -15.54
N ASN A 230 -4.80 -8.31 -16.14
CA ASN A 230 -5.24 -7.18 -16.97
C ASN A 230 -6.32 -6.34 -16.27
N VAL A 231 -6.10 -5.99 -15.00
CA VAL A 231 -7.02 -5.14 -14.24
C VAL A 231 -6.79 -3.68 -14.62
N PRO A 232 -7.81 -2.94 -15.04
CA PRO A 232 -7.64 -1.55 -15.44
C PRO A 232 -7.32 -0.68 -14.22
N THR A 233 -6.32 0.21 -14.36
CA THR A 233 -5.93 1.16 -13.32
C THR A 233 -5.90 2.59 -13.86
N ILE A 234 -6.25 3.56 -13.01
CA ILE A 234 -6.06 4.98 -13.26
C ILE A 234 -5.03 5.54 -12.28
N ASP A 235 -4.12 6.37 -12.80
CA ASP A 235 -3.15 7.07 -11.95
C ASP A 235 -3.84 8.21 -11.21
N ILE A 236 -3.71 8.22 -9.89
CA ILE A 236 -4.26 9.31 -9.06
C ILE A 236 -3.31 10.53 -9.00
N GLY A 237 -2.11 10.41 -9.53
CA GLY A 237 -1.09 11.45 -9.45
C GLY A 237 -0.39 11.53 -8.10
N TYR A 238 0.68 12.33 -8.09
CA TYR A 238 1.52 12.49 -6.91
C TYR A 238 0.78 13.23 -5.77
N GLU A 239 -0.13 14.13 -6.11
CA GLU A 239 -0.86 14.98 -5.16
C GLU A 239 -1.76 14.19 -4.21
N TRP A 240 -2.20 13.01 -4.62
CA TRP A 240 -3.06 12.14 -3.82
C TRP A 240 -2.30 11.15 -2.93
N ASN A 241 -0.99 11.09 -3.06
CA ASN A 241 -0.15 10.20 -2.26
C ASN A 241 1.28 10.74 -2.22
N SER A 242 1.47 11.86 -1.52
CA SER A 242 2.68 12.67 -1.55
C SER A 242 3.37 12.76 -0.19
N GLY A 243 4.69 12.82 -0.20
CA GLY A 243 5.50 13.14 0.98
C GLY A 243 5.53 14.64 1.33
N THR A 244 4.77 15.50 0.62
CA THR A 244 4.68 16.95 0.87
C THR A 244 3.28 17.33 1.30
N TYR A 245 3.13 18.24 2.27
CA TYR A 245 1.86 18.56 2.93
C TYR A 245 1.07 19.70 2.29
N ASP A 246 1.52 20.22 1.19
CA ASP A 246 0.82 21.16 0.33
C ASP A 246 -0.08 20.49 -0.72
N HIS A 247 -0.08 19.15 -0.76
CA HIS A 247 -0.88 18.34 -1.65
C HIS A 247 -2.22 17.88 -1.03
N PHE A 248 -3.05 17.18 -1.83
CA PHE A 248 -4.38 16.73 -1.40
C PHE A 248 -4.32 15.70 -0.26
N MET A 249 -3.37 14.76 -0.34
CA MET A 249 -3.11 13.78 0.71
C MET A 249 -1.62 13.74 1.03
N PHE A 250 -1.31 14.02 2.28
CA PHE A 250 0.04 13.90 2.80
C PHE A 250 0.29 12.49 3.30
N HIS A 251 1.30 11.81 2.77
CA HIS A 251 1.74 10.51 3.24
C HIS A 251 2.98 10.67 4.11
N GLY A 252 2.82 10.47 5.39
CA GLY A 252 3.81 10.77 6.42
C GLY A 252 4.96 9.78 6.53
N LEU A 253 5.67 9.53 5.43
CA LEU A 253 6.77 8.56 5.33
C LEU A 253 7.92 8.77 6.31
N HIS A 254 8.07 9.95 6.92
CA HIS A 254 9.19 10.29 7.80
C HIS A 254 8.75 11.04 9.06
N LYS A 255 9.25 10.55 10.20
CA LYS A 255 9.05 11.11 11.54
C LYS A 255 9.15 12.63 11.66
N PRO A 256 10.22 13.27 11.17
CA PRO A 256 10.37 14.72 11.25
C PRO A 256 9.31 15.48 10.47
N THR A 257 8.84 14.90 9.37
CA THR A 257 7.86 15.52 8.48
C THR A 257 6.45 15.47 9.09
N LEU A 258 6.06 14.37 9.74
CA LEU A 258 4.81 14.27 10.48
C LEU A 258 4.76 15.26 11.65
N LYS A 259 5.82 15.32 12.45
CA LYS A 259 5.90 16.25 13.56
C LYS A 259 5.80 17.69 13.06
N LYS A 260 6.57 18.05 12.04
CA LYS A 260 6.52 19.38 11.44
C LYS A 260 5.13 19.72 10.91
N TYR A 261 4.47 18.78 10.23
CA TYR A 261 3.09 18.95 9.76
C TYR A 261 2.13 19.30 10.89
N PHE A 262 2.18 18.58 12.02
CA PHE A 262 1.30 18.83 13.14
C PHE A 262 1.63 20.11 13.91
N ASP A 263 2.93 20.44 14.06
CA ASP A 263 3.36 21.67 14.70
C ASP A 263 2.95 22.92 13.89
N GLU A 264 2.97 22.85 12.56
CA GLU A 264 2.57 23.95 11.66
C GLU A 264 1.04 24.06 11.46
N THR A 265 0.29 22.97 11.61
CA THR A 265 -1.17 22.98 11.44
C THR A 265 -1.96 23.09 12.75
N ALA A 266 -1.29 23.09 13.91
CA ALA A 266 -1.89 23.28 15.24
C ALA A 266 -2.12 24.77 15.60
N ASN A 267 -1.64 25.71 14.77
CA ASN A 267 -1.86 27.15 14.88
C ASN A 267 -2.88 27.62 13.82
#